data_9259d6f2fcd2cac65d9dcd8e9c3aedfa
#
_entry.id   9259d6f2fcd2cac65d9dcd8e9c3aedfa
#
_cell.length_a   1.000
_cell.length_b   1.000
_cell.length_c   1.000
_cell.angle_alpha   90.00
_cell.angle_beta   90.00
_cell.angle_gamma   90.00
#
_symmetry.space_group_name_H-M   'P 1'
#
loop_
_entity.id
_entity.type
_entity.pdbx_description
1 polymer ?
#
loop_
_entity_poly.entity_id
_entity_poly.type
_entity_poly.pdbx_seq_one_letter_code
_entity_poly.pdbx_strand_id
1 'polypeptide(L)'
;MPKHQSSPQQELRFRNAASSPLGRITIAGFGIRQTLALEEPRVLGQYALVYLVDGRGRYADAAGHRRNVEAGDFMLLFPDIAHVYNPLPRTQWVTSYLCFHGPVFDLWRAQGLLQKPVYHAGPVDVWSRRLEAVIDASLQAPSAPALTDICRLQQLLAEVVTGAGRSGVYHDDLHWLARASALIEANLIGEVDWENVARQMGLSAESFRKRFTRLSGQPPARYRMGRLVDRACALMQDHSLKDRQIAESLGFCDEFYFSRRFKAVTGQSPRQFRTNALWKQYPVTT
;
A
#
# COMPACT_ATOMS: atom_id res chain seq x y z
N MET A 1 24.91 6.72 -46.63
CA MET A 1 24.11 5.80 -45.83
C MET A 1 23.24 6.62 -44.92
N PRO A 2 21.91 6.58 -45.01
CA PRO A 2 21.03 7.36 -44.14
C PRO A 2 21.05 6.77 -42.75
N LYS A 3 21.31 7.61 -41.76
CA LYS A 3 21.16 7.26 -40.32
C LYS A 3 19.69 6.96 -40.06
N HIS A 4 19.37 5.73 -39.70
CA HIS A 4 18.09 5.39 -39.12
C HIS A 4 17.85 6.26 -37.88
N GLN A 5 17.02 7.27 -38.03
CA GLN A 5 16.38 7.94 -36.90
C GLN A 5 15.35 6.92 -36.35
N SER A 6 15.72 6.24 -35.29
CA SER A 6 14.76 5.45 -34.51
C SER A 6 13.72 6.42 -33.94
N SER A 7 12.50 6.31 -34.47
CA SER A 7 11.35 7.02 -33.91
C SER A 7 11.24 6.72 -32.39
N PRO A 8 10.83 7.69 -31.56
CA PRO A 8 10.65 7.44 -30.16
C PRO A 8 9.61 6.34 -29.99
N GLN A 9 10.00 5.21 -29.41
CA GLN A 9 9.07 4.14 -29.10
C GLN A 9 8.22 4.64 -27.91
N GLN A 10 7.00 5.05 -28.23
CA GLN A 10 5.99 5.39 -27.25
C GLN A 10 4.94 4.28 -27.31
N GLU A 11 4.90 3.45 -26.26
CA GLU A 11 3.82 2.49 -26.09
C GLU A 11 2.69 3.17 -25.33
N LEU A 12 1.65 3.55 -26.07
CA LEU A 12 0.45 4.15 -25.52
C LEU A 12 -0.55 3.04 -25.20
N ARG A 13 -0.83 2.83 -23.93
CA ARG A 13 -1.89 1.91 -23.47
C ARG A 13 -3.13 2.73 -23.18
N PHE A 14 -4.07 2.74 -24.10
CA PHE A 14 -5.33 3.47 -23.97
C PHE A 14 -6.25 2.77 -23.00
N ARG A 15 -6.79 3.52 -22.05
CA ARG A 15 -7.88 3.05 -21.20
C ARG A 15 -9.16 3.79 -21.54
N ASN A 16 -10.06 3.09 -22.17
CA ASN A 16 -11.45 3.51 -22.24
C ASN A 16 -12.14 3.08 -20.94
N ALA A 17 -11.64 3.61 -19.83
CA ALA A 17 -12.11 3.21 -18.51
C ALA A 17 -13.51 3.75 -18.28
N ALA A 18 -14.43 2.88 -17.86
CA ALA A 18 -15.69 3.28 -17.29
C ALA A 18 -15.46 4.32 -16.19
N SER A 19 -16.26 5.37 -16.18
CA SER A 19 -16.18 6.42 -15.16
C SER A 19 -16.68 5.90 -13.83
N SER A 20 -15.96 6.18 -12.74
CA SER A 20 -16.46 6.00 -11.38
C SER A 20 -16.84 7.35 -10.77
N PRO A 21 -17.71 7.41 -9.73
CA PRO A 21 -17.99 8.65 -9.02
C PRO A 21 -16.76 9.33 -8.40
N LEU A 22 -15.69 8.58 -8.14
CA LEU A 22 -14.43 9.09 -7.58
C LEU A 22 -13.48 9.62 -8.65
N GLY A 23 -13.62 9.18 -9.89
CA GLY A 23 -12.76 9.56 -11.00
C GLY A 23 -12.48 8.42 -11.97
N ARG A 24 -11.52 8.65 -12.86
CA ARG A 24 -11.07 7.66 -13.84
C ARG A 24 -9.60 7.86 -14.21
N ILE A 25 -8.94 6.78 -14.63
CA ILE A 25 -7.65 6.82 -15.34
C ILE A 25 -7.97 6.96 -16.82
N THR A 26 -7.39 7.95 -17.50
CA THR A 26 -7.68 8.26 -18.91
C THR A 26 -6.66 7.65 -19.86
N ILE A 27 -5.40 7.74 -19.49
CA ILE A 27 -4.27 7.30 -20.31
C ILE A 27 -3.23 6.65 -19.40
N ALA A 28 -2.62 5.58 -19.89
CA ALA A 28 -1.43 5.00 -19.29
C ALA A 28 -0.43 4.69 -20.39
N GLY A 29 0.85 4.78 -20.09
CA GLY A 29 1.83 4.51 -21.12
C GLY A 29 3.26 4.41 -20.59
N PHE A 30 4.10 3.94 -21.49
CA PHE A 30 5.53 3.87 -21.34
C PHE A 30 6.16 4.68 -22.48
N GLY A 31 7.12 5.53 -22.18
CA GLY A 31 7.76 6.39 -23.18
C GLY A 31 9.27 6.34 -23.10
N ILE A 32 9.89 6.05 -24.23
CA ILE A 32 11.34 6.24 -24.41
C ILE A 32 11.52 7.49 -25.25
N ARG A 33 12.12 8.53 -24.70
CA ARG A 33 12.46 9.74 -25.44
C ARG A 33 13.96 9.87 -25.61
N GLN A 34 14.38 9.93 -26.84
CA GLN A 34 15.69 10.41 -27.20
C GLN A 34 15.50 11.85 -27.74
N THR A 35 15.74 12.87 -26.93
CA THR A 35 16.02 14.23 -27.42
C THR A 35 14.88 15.09 -28.02
N LEU A 36 13.65 15.01 -27.65
CA LEU A 36 12.71 16.10 -27.95
C LEU A 36 12.42 16.89 -26.69
N ALA A 37 13.16 17.97 -26.49
CA ALA A 37 12.83 18.98 -25.48
C ALA A 37 11.45 19.58 -25.79
N LEU A 38 10.57 19.63 -24.79
CA LEU A 38 9.39 20.48 -24.88
C LEU A 38 9.91 21.93 -24.75
N GLU A 39 9.77 22.71 -25.83
CA GLU A 39 10.29 24.07 -25.83
C GLU A 39 9.45 25.00 -24.95
N GLU A 40 8.14 24.72 -24.81
CA GLU A 40 7.21 25.55 -24.07
C GLU A 40 6.46 24.78 -22.98
N PRO A 41 6.18 25.44 -21.83
CA PRO A 41 5.30 24.89 -20.80
C PRO A 41 3.89 24.65 -21.33
N ARG A 42 3.30 23.50 -20.96
CA ARG A 42 1.94 23.14 -21.37
C ARG A 42 1.03 22.88 -20.17
N VAL A 43 -0.26 23.15 -20.32
CA VAL A 43 -1.32 22.76 -19.40
C VAL A 43 -1.94 21.46 -19.90
N LEU A 44 -2.04 20.45 -19.04
CA LEU A 44 -2.49 19.11 -19.43
C LEU A 44 -4.02 18.94 -19.32
N GLY A 45 -4.71 19.75 -18.50
CA GLY A 45 -6.16 19.66 -18.26
C GLY A 45 -6.59 18.48 -17.38
N GLN A 46 -5.65 17.68 -16.90
CA GLN A 46 -5.86 16.53 -16.02
C GLN A 46 -4.59 16.30 -15.17
N TYR A 47 -4.72 15.53 -14.10
CA TYR A 47 -3.55 15.08 -13.36
C TYR A 47 -2.73 14.09 -14.18
N ALA A 48 -1.42 14.08 -13.99
CA ALA A 48 -0.58 12.99 -14.45
C ALA A 48 0.46 12.63 -13.40
N LEU A 49 0.70 11.36 -13.23
CA LEU A 49 1.79 10.81 -12.45
C LEU A 49 2.81 10.22 -13.43
N VAL A 50 3.98 10.83 -13.52
CA VAL A 50 5.05 10.42 -14.42
C VAL A 50 6.21 9.92 -13.60
N TYR A 51 6.58 8.68 -13.79
CA TYR A 51 7.72 8.04 -13.14
C TYR A 51 8.93 8.00 -14.06
N LEU A 52 10.06 8.49 -13.59
CA LEU A 52 11.31 8.42 -14.33
C LEU A 52 12.01 7.09 -14.02
N VAL A 53 11.98 6.20 -15.01
CA VAL A 53 12.56 4.85 -14.91
C VAL A 53 14.07 4.88 -15.18
N ASP A 54 14.51 5.70 -16.14
CA ASP A 54 15.92 5.87 -16.47
C ASP A 54 16.17 7.28 -16.99
N GLY A 55 17.34 7.81 -16.71
CA GLY A 55 17.80 9.11 -17.16
C GLY A 55 17.82 10.18 -16.09
N ARG A 56 18.14 11.39 -16.51
CA ARG A 56 18.17 12.60 -15.71
C ARG A 56 17.63 13.78 -16.51
N GLY A 57 17.00 14.71 -15.83
CA GLY A 57 16.40 15.87 -16.50
C GLY A 57 16.11 17.04 -15.56
N ARG A 58 15.28 17.94 -16.08
CA ARG A 58 14.81 19.11 -15.34
C ARG A 58 13.30 19.19 -15.43
N TYR A 59 12.69 19.57 -14.34
CA TYR A 59 11.27 19.91 -14.23
C TYR A 59 11.15 21.40 -13.88
N ALA A 60 10.18 22.08 -14.48
CA ALA A 60 9.76 23.42 -14.10
C ALA A 60 8.26 23.59 -14.31
N ASP A 61 7.61 24.41 -13.48
CA ASP A 61 6.20 24.76 -13.59
C ASP A 61 5.91 26.24 -13.35
N ALA A 62 4.69 26.66 -13.69
CA ALA A 62 4.24 28.03 -13.52
C ALA A 62 4.01 28.43 -12.04
N ALA A 63 3.98 27.47 -11.11
CA ALA A 63 3.96 27.74 -9.67
C ALA A 63 5.35 28.09 -9.10
N GLY A 64 6.38 28.14 -9.95
CA GLY A 64 7.73 28.51 -9.58
C GLY A 64 8.63 27.37 -9.14
N HIS A 65 8.16 26.12 -9.20
CA HIS A 65 9.01 25.00 -8.88
C HIS A 65 10.01 24.73 -10.00
N ARG A 66 11.27 24.56 -9.59
CA ARG A 66 12.37 24.13 -10.49
C ARG A 66 13.15 23.04 -9.80
N ARG A 67 13.23 21.84 -10.41
CA ARG A 67 13.87 20.67 -9.82
C ARG A 67 14.69 19.92 -10.88
N ASN A 68 15.85 19.43 -10.46
CA ASN A 68 16.47 18.33 -11.18
C ASN A 68 15.70 17.04 -10.85
N VAL A 69 15.54 16.19 -11.82
CA VAL A 69 14.87 14.89 -11.69
C VAL A 69 15.77 13.79 -12.21
N GLU A 70 15.72 12.63 -11.55
CA GLU A 70 16.53 11.47 -11.90
C GLU A 70 15.71 10.18 -11.76
N ALA A 71 16.29 9.07 -12.21
CA ALA A 71 15.64 7.76 -12.09
C ALA A 71 15.21 7.49 -10.64
N GLY A 72 13.98 7.08 -10.43
CA GLY A 72 13.34 6.92 -9.11
C GLY A 72 12.45 8.10 -8.70
N ASP A 73 12.39 9.18 -9.49
CA ASP A 73 11.52 10.31 -9.20
C ASP A 73 10.13 10.16 -9.85
N PHE A 74 9.11 10.49 -9.10
CA PHE A 74 7.77 10.77 -9.61
C PHE A 74 7.57 12.26 -9.82
N MET A 75 7.05 12.63 -10.99
CA MET A 75 6.54 13.97 -11.28
C MET A 75 5.02 13.92 -11.24
N LEU A 76 4.40 14.67 -10.33
CA LEU A 76 2.95 14.87 -10.23
C LEU A 76 2.59 16.16 -10.93
N LEU A 77 1.88 16.05 -12.04
CA LEU A 77 1.45 17.18 -12.86
C LEU A 77 0.01 17.53 -12.50
N PHE A 78 -0.24 18.83 -12.36
CA PHE A 78 -1.55 19.36 -11.99
C PHE A 78 -2.34 19.84 -13.22
N PRO A 79 -3.68 19.73 -13.23
CA PRO A 79 -4.52 19.99 -14.39
C PRO A 79 -4.36 21.40 -14.97
N ASP A 80 -4.19 22.38 -14.10
CA ASP A 80 -4.24 23.82 -14.36
C ASP A 80 -2.86 24.51 -14.29
N ILE A 81 -1.81 23.77 -13.95
CA ILE A 81 -0.46 24.33 -13.83
C ILE A 81 0.35 24.01 -15.10
N ALA A 82 0.75 25.06 -15.80
CA ALA A 82 1.64 24.90 -16.95
C ALA A 82 3.00 24.37 -16.48
N HIS A 83 3.49 23.33 -17.14
CA HIS A 83 4.72 22.62 -16.76
C HIS A 83 5.53 22.20 -17.97
N VAL A 84 6.81 22.03 -17.76
CA VAL A 84 7.76 21.46 -18.70
C VAL A 84 8.74 20.56 -18.00
N TYR A 85 9.07 19.43 -18.61
CA TYR A 85 10.14 18.55 -18.15
C TYR A 85 10.88 17.97 -19.34
N ASN A 86 12.20 17.97 -19.24
CA ASN A 86 13.08 17.60 -20.35
C ASN A 86 14.28 16.79 -19.85
N PRO A 87 14.76 15.83 -20.65
CA PRO A 87 16.03 15.17 -20.39
C PRO A 87 17.20 16.13 -20.45
N LEU A 88 18.26 15.83 -19.72
CA LEU A 88 19.54 16.49 -19.93
C LEU A 88 20.12 16.06 -21.30
N PRO A 89 20.91 16.93 -21.95
CA PRO A 89 21.54 16.59 -23.21
C PRO A 89 22.31 15.27 -23.12
N ARG A 90 22.15 14.43 -24.15
CA ARG A 90 22.83 13.13 -24.29
C ARG A 90 22.47 12.08 -23.25
N THR A 91 21.36 12.22 -22.55
CA THR A 91 20.82 11.19 -21.65
C THR A 91 19.64 10.48 -22.29
N GLN A 92 19.54 9.17 -22.08
CA GLN A 92 18.33 8.44 -22.38
C GLN A 92 17.27 8.85 -21.35
N TRP A 93 15.99 8.88 -21.76
CA TRP A 93 14.88 9.26 -20.90
C TRP A 93 13.77 8.23 -21.05
N VAL A 94 13.56 7.46 -19.99
CA VAL A 94 12.55 6.41 -19.97
C VAL A 94 11.55 6.72 -18.88
N THR A 95 10.28 6.84 -19.24
CA THR A 95 9.21 7.18 -18.30
C THR A 95 8.07 6.18 -18.41
N SER A 96 7.43 5.90 -17.27
CA SER A 96 6.11 5.29 -17.20
C SER A 96 5.13 6.31 -16.61
N TYR A 97 3.90 6.39 -17.13
CA TYR A 97 2.98 7.44 -16.71
C TYR A 97 1.52 7.01 -16.71
N LEU A 98 0.74 7.68 -15.86
CA LEU A 98 -0.71 7.60 -15.75
C LEU A 98 -1.29 9.00 -15.81
N CYS A 99 -2.33 9.20 -16.63
CA CYS A 99 -3.16 10.40 -16.60
C CYS A 99 -4.52 10.05 -15.99
N PHE A 100 -5.03 10.94 -15.15
CA PHE A 100 -6.27 10.69 -14.41
C PHE A 100 -6.97 12.00 -14.03
N HIS A 101 -8.23 11.91 -13.69
CA HIS A 101 -9.00 13.01 -13.12
C HIS A 101 -10.12 12.49 -12.22
N GLY A 102 -10.70 13.36 -11.41
CA GLY A 102 -11.86 13.06 -10.61
C GLY A 102 -11.90 13.79 -9.27
N PRO A 103 -13.08 13.91 -8.66
CA PRO A 103 -13.31 14.72 -7.48
C PRO A 103 -12.47 14.26 -6.26
N VAL A 104 -12.10 13.00 -6.19
CA VAL A 104 -11.26 12.51 -5.08
C VAL A 104 -9.86 13.13 -5.12
N PHE A 105 -9.29 13.33 -6.29
CA PHE A 105 -7.95 13.93 -6.45
C PHE A 105 -7.99 15.45 -6.24
N ASP A 106 -9.07 16.10 -6.65
CA ASP A 106 -9.34 17.51 -6.37
C ASP A 106 -9.48 17.75 -4.86
N LEU A 107 -10.18 16.84 -4.15
CA LEU A 107 -10.27 16.86 -2.70
C LEU A 107 -8.89 16.70 -2.04
N TRP A 108 -8.08 15.74 -2.48
CA TRP A 108 -6.73 15.54 -1.95
C TRP A 108 -5.85 16.78 -2.15
N ARG A 109 -5.96 17.42 -3.30
CA ARG A 109 -5.26 18.68 -3.57
C ARG A 109 -5.75 19.81 -2.67
N ALA A 110 -7.07 20.00 -2.53
CA ALA A 110 -7.68 21.01 -1.69
C ALA A 110 -7.32 20.84 -0.21
N GLN A 111 -7.17 19.59 0.25
CA GLN A 111 -6.73 19.27 1.62
C GLN A 111 -5.19 19.31 1.79
N GLY A 112 -4.46 19.71 0.76
CA GLY A 112 -3.01 19.82 0.83
C GLY A 112 -2.26 18.49 0.87
N LEU A 113 -2.88 17.38 0.47
CA LEU A 113 -2.22 16.08 0.36
C LEU A 113 -1.34 15.99 -0.89
N LEU A 114 -1.73 16.67 -1.97
CA LEU A 114 -0.99 16.77 -3.23
C LEU A 114 -0.40 18.17 -3.36
N GLN A 115 0.79 18.39 -2.82
CA GLN A 115 1.41 19.75 -2.77
C GLN A 115 2.65 19.87 -3.63
N LYS A 116 3.44 18.80 -3.73
CA LYS A 116 4.75 18.85 -4.38
C LYS A 116 4.66 18.28 -5.79
N PRO A 117 5.31 18.89 -6.76
CA PRO A 117 5.34 18.36 -8.11
C PRO A 117 6.34 17.22 -8.30
N VAL A 118 7.31 17.03 -7.39
CA VAL A 118 8.34 15.97 -7.51
C VAL A 118 8.52 15.25 -6.20
N TYR A 119 8.52 13.93 -6.25
CA TYR A 119 8.73 13.01 -5.12
C TYR A 119 9.78 11.97 -5.51
N HIS A 120 10.82 11.81 -4.70
CA HIS A 120 11.75 10.70 -4.86
C HIS A 120 11.20 9.47 -4.15
N ALA A 121 11.06 8.34 -4.86
CA ALA A 121 10.40 7.15 -4.32
C ALA A 121 11.35 5.99 -3.98
N GLY A 122 12.61 6.02 -4.46
CA GLY A 122 13.60 4.97 -4.17
C GLY A 122 13.76 3.94 -5.30
N PRO A 123 13.96 2.64 -5.01
CA PRO A 123 14.40 1.67 -6.02
C PRO A 123 13.46 1.57 -7.23
N VAL A 124 14.03 1.75 -8.41
CA VAL A 124 13.30 1.83 -9.68
C VAL A 124 12.50 0.56 -9.97
N ASP A 125 13.09 -0.60 -9.76
CA ASP A 125 12.47 -1.90 -10.04
C ASP A 125 11.23 -2.17 -9.17
N VAL A 126 11.20 -1.64 -7.97
CA VAL A 126 10.06 -1.76 -7.03
C VAL A 126 8.89 -0.89 -7.51
N TRP A 127 9.16 0.36 -7.83
CA TRP A 127 8.12 1.32 -8.19
C TRP A 127 7.61 1.12 -9.62
N SER A 128 8.46 0.68 -10.55
CA SER A 128 8.02 0.28 -11.90
C SER A 128 6.98 -0.83 -11.82
N ARG A 129 7.24 -1.90 -11.04
CA ARG A 129 6.26 -2.99 -10.86
C ARG A 129 4.96 -2.54 -10.20
N ARG A 130 5.02 -1.62 -9.23
CA ARG A 130 3.82 -1.08 -8.58
C ARG A 130 2.98 -0.24 -9.53
N LEU A 131 3.63 0.59 -10.33
CA LEU A 131 2.95 1.40 -11.34
C LEU A 131 2.36 0.51 -12.43
N GLU A 132 3.10 -0.48 -12.92
CA GLU A 132 2.62 -1.49 -13.87
C GLU A 132 1.41 -2.25 -13.33
N ALA A 133 1.41 -2.64 -12.06
CA ALA A 133 0.25 -3.31 -11.44
C ALA A 133 -1.02 -2.44 -11.47
N VAL A 134 -0.91 -1.12 -11.38
CA VAL A 134 -2.05 -0.21 -11.56
C VAL A 134 -2.44 -0.11 -13.03
N ILE A 135 -1.44 -0.11 -13.94
CA ILE A 135 -1.65 -0.04 -15.38
C ILE A 135 -2.29 -1.33 -15.91
N ASP A 136 -1.75 -2.49 -15.57
CA ASP A 136 -2.14 -3.79 -16.14
C ASP A 136 -3.41 -4.36 -15.55
N ALA A 137 -3.72 -4.06 -14.29
CA ALA A 137 -4.92 -4.56 -13.63
C ALA A 137 -6.22 -4.22 -14.39
N SER A 138 -6.24 -3.07 -15.08
CA SER A 138 -7.41 -2.67 -15.88
C SER A 138 -7.38 -3.20 -17.30
N LEU A 139 -6.24 -3.67 -17.81
CA LEU A 139 -6.14 -4.32 -19.12
C LEU A 139 -6.64 -5.76 -19.06
N GLN A 140 -6.42 -6.44 -17.93
CA GLN A 140 -6.77 -7.86 -17.76
C GLN A 140 -8.24 -8.10 -17.41
N ALA A 141 -8.95 -7.10 -16.92
CA ALA A 141 -10.36 -7.18 -16.55
C ALA A 141 -11.16 -5.97 -17.05
N PRO A 142 -11.55 -5.96 -18.34
CA PRO A 142 -12.36 -4.88 -18.91
C PRO A 142 -13.68 -4.64 -18.19
N SER A 143 -14.16 -5.64 -17.45
CA SER A 143 -15.37 -5.60 -16.63
C SER A 143 -15.14 -5.26 -15.15
N ALA A 144 -13.88 -5.07 -14.72
CA ALA A 144 -13.61 -4.66 -13.36
C ALA A 144 -14.16 -3.24 -13.11
N PRO A 145 -14.81 -3.00 -11.95
CA PRO A 145 -15.32 -1.67 -11.64
C PRO A 145 -14.19 -0.64 -11.67
N ALA A 146 -14.39 0.47 -12.39
CA ALA A 146 -13.45 1.60 -12.45
C ALA A 146 -13.08 2.12 -11.04
N LEU A 147 -13.95 1.90 -10.06
CA LEU A 147 -13.71 2.19 -8.65
C LEU A 147 -12.46 1.49 -8.10
N THR A 148 -12.26 0.21 -8.45
CA THR A 148 -11.09 -0.55 -7.97
C THR A 148 -9.78 0.04 -8.49
N ASP A 149 -9.75 0.50 -9.74
CA ASP A 149 -8.56 1.13 -10.32
C ASP A 149 -8.25 2.47 -9.64
N ILE A 150 -9.28 3.25 -9.33
CA ILE A 150 -9.12 4.51 -8.60
C ILE A 150 -8.62 4.26 -7.18
N CYS A 151 -9.13 3.25 -6.47
CA CYS A 151 -8.62 2.88 -5.14
C CYS A 151 -7.14 2.45 -5.19
N ARG A 152 -6.74 1.67 -6.20
CA ARG A 152 -5.33 1.29 -6.41
C ARG A 152 -4.44 2.50 -6.69
N LEU A 153 -4.91 3.41 -7.54
CA LEU A 153 -4.20 4.65 -7.82
C LEU A 153 -4.09 5.54 -6.58
N GLN A 154 -5.15 5.66 -5.77
CA GLN A 154 -5.10 6.39 -4.51
C GLN A 154 -4.07 5.77 -3.54
N GLN A 155 -4.04 4.44 -3.43
CA GLN A 155 -3.03 3.77 -2.62
C GLN A 155 -1.62 4.09 -3.09
N LEU A 156 -1.35 3.98 -4.40
CA LEU A 156 -0.06 4.31 -4.98
C LEU A 156 0.34 5.77 -4.70
N LEU A 157 -0.58 6.72 -4.93
CA LEU A 157 -0.36 8.13 -4.65
C LEU A 157 -0.09 8.40 -3.17
N ALA A 158 -0.84 7.77 -2.25
CA ALA A 158 -0.61 7.90 -0.82
C ALA A 158 0.80 7.45 -0.44
N GLU A 159 1.26 6.32 -0.97
CA GLU A 159 2.62 5.83 -0.75
C GLU A 159 3.70 6.78 -1.31
N VAL A 160 3.47 7.34 -2.50
CA VAL A 160 4.38 8.31 -3.13
C VAL A 160 4.47 9.60 -2.30
N VAL A 161 3.34 10.20 -1.92
CA VAL A 161 3.32 11.52 -1.25
C VAL A 161 3.78 11.45 0.20
N THR A 162 3.53 10.35 0.89
CA THR A 162 3.98 10.13 2.28
C THR A 162 5.45 9.68 2.36
N GLY A 163 6.04 9.28 1.23
CA GLY A 163 7.36 8.65 1.21
C GLY A 163 7.37 7.25 1.85
N ALA A 164 6.19 6.66 2.08
CA ALA A 164 6.08 5.32 2.66
C ALA A 164 6.76 4.24 1.82
N GLY A 165 6.93 4.50 0.54
CA GLY A 165 7.70 3.64 -0.37
C GLY A 165 9.21 3.93 -0.42
N ARG A 166 9.71 4.95 0.28
CA ARG A 166 11.14 5.33 0.31
C ARG A 166 12.05 4.30 0.99
N SER A 167 11.42 3.36 1.68
CA SER A 167 12.14 2.29 2.33
C SER A 167 11.86 0.99 1.57
N GLY A 168 12.84 0.46 0.84
CA GLY A 168 12.96 -0.99 0.71
C GLY A 168 12.84 -1.67 2.08
N VAL A 169 13.17 -0.96 3.14
CA VAL A 169 12.90 -1.24 4.56
C VAL A 169 11.39 -1.44 4.84
N TYR A 170 10.46 -0.70 4.20
CA TYR A 170 9.02 -0.83 4.51
C TYR A 170 8.39 -2.08 3.91
N HIS A 171 8.82 -2.48 2.72
CA HIS A 171 8.34 -3.72 2.10
C HIS A 171 8.95 -4.94 2.82
N ASP A 172 10.24 -4.88 3.14
CA ASP A 172 10.90 -5.86 3.98
C ASP A 172 10.32 -5.91 5.39
N ASP A 173 9.97 -4.78 5.98
CA ASP A 173 9.35 -4.72 7.30
C ASP A 173 7.90 -5.24 7.29
N LEU A 174 7.10 -4.99 6.25
CA LEU A 174 5.74 -5.56 6.10
C LEU A 174 5.81 -7.08 5.87
N HIS A 175 6.68 -7.54 4.97
CA HIS A 175 6.91 -8.98 4.76
C HIS A 175 7.46 -9.66 6.01
N TRP A 176 8.40 -9.02 6.68
CA TRP A 176 8.94 -9.49 7.94
C TRP A 176 7.85 -9.59 9.01
N LEU A 177 7.03 -8.54 9.16
CA LEU A 177 5.93 -8.52 10.14
C LEU A 177 4.88 -9.58 9.81
N ALA A 178 4.48 -9.72 8.55
CA ALA A 178 3.54 -10.76 8.12
C ALA A 178 4.06 -12.16 8.43
N ARG A 179 5.34 -12.44 8.12
CA ARG A 179 5.98 -13.71 8.43
C ARG A 179 6.10 -13.95 9.94
N ALA A 180 6.48 -12.93 10.71
CA ALA A 180 6.57 -13.00 12.17
C ALA A 180 5.19 -13.26 12.79
N SER A 181 4.15 -12.59 12.32
CA SER A 181 2.76 -12.80 12.75
C SER A 181 2.28 -14.22 12.45
N ALA A 182 2.55 -14.72 11.24
CA ALA A 182 2.22 -16.10 10.85
C ALA A 182 2.90 -17.14 11.74
N LEU A 183 4.18 -16.93 12.12
CA LEU A 183 4.90 -17.80 13.05
C LEU A 183 4.30 -17.78 14.46
N ILE A 184 3.87 -16.61 14.95
CA ILE A 184 3.17 -16.50 16.24
C ILE A 184 1.82 -17.23 16.17
N GLU A 185 1.07 -17.07 15.08
CA GLU A 185 -0.22 -17.72 14.90
C GLU A 185 -0.13 -19.23 14.72
N ALA A 186 0.92 -19.73 14.09
CA ALA A 186 1.22 -21.16 14.00
C ALA A 186 1.52 -21.79 15.38
N ASN A 187 2.00 -20.98 16.33
CA ASN A 187 2.29 -21.40 17.71
C ASN A 187 1.32 -20.74 18.71
N LEU A 188 0.07 -20.59 18.31
CA LEU A 188 -0.91 -19.82 19.08
C LEU A 188 -1.26 -20.48 20.42
N ILE A 189 -1.47 -21.81 20.43
CA ILE A 189 -1.93 -22.60 21.56
C ILE A 189 -0.73 -23.19 22.33
N GLY A 190 -0.78 -23.20 23.65
CA GLY A 190 0.28 -23.73 24.50
C GLY A 190 1.37 -22.71 24.86
N GLU A 191 2.53 -23.19 25.33
CA GLU A 191 3.69 -22.36 25.60
C GLU A 191 4.41 -22.00 24.30
N VAL A 192 4.75 -20.72 24.16
CA VAL A 192 5.51 -20.24 23.00
C VAL A 192 6.99 -20.19 23.34
N ASP A 193 7.77 -20.94 22.61
CA ASP A 193 9.22 -20.78 22.60
C ASP A 193 9.60 -19.56 21.75
N TRP A 194 9.72 -18.41 22.42
CA TRP A 194 10.09 -17.15 21.76
C TRP A 194 11.50 -17.15 21.17
N GLU A 195 12.40 -17.98 21.70
CA GLU A 195 13.74 -18.12 21.15
C GLU A 195 13.69 -18.85 19.81
N ASN A 196 12.89 -19.90 19.73
CA ASN A 196 12.68 -20.63 18.47
C ASN A 196 12.00 -19.76 17.42
N VAL A 197 10.95 -19.01 17.79
CA VAL A 197 10.27 -18.06 16.88
C VAL A 197 11.27 -17.01 16.36
N ALA A 198 12.07 -16.43 17.23
CA ALA A 198 13.07 -15.44 16.85
C ALA A 198 14.16 -16.05 15.96
N ARG A 199 14.63 -17.27 16.25
CA ARG A 199 15.63 -18.00 15.46
C ARG A 199 15.15 -18.27 14.04
N GLN A 200 13.88 -18.64 13.86
CA GLN A 200 13.28 -18.82 12.53
C GLN A 200 13.21 -17.51 11.72
N MET A 201 13.28 -16.37 12.40
CA MET A 201 13.37 -15.04 11.81
C MET A 201 14.80 -14.53 11.68
N GLY A 202 15.81 -15.34 12.02
CA GLY A 202 17.23 -14.98 11.97
C GLY A 202 17.64 -13.94 13.03
N LEU A 203 16.95 -13.88 14.17
CA LEU A 203 17.16 -12.88 15.22
C LEU A 203 17.29 -13.52 16.60
N SER A 204 17.88 -12.79 17.56
CA SER A 204 17.73 -13.09 18.98
C SER A 204 16.31 -12.74 19.47
N ALA A 205 15.85 -13.36 20.56
CA ALA A 205 14.53 -13.08 21.13
C ALA A 205 14.33 -11.59 21.47
N GLU A 206 15.37 -10.92 21.96
CA GLU A 206 15.34 -9.49 22.27
C GLU A 206 15.19 -8.64 21.00
N SER A 207 16.00 -8.93 19.97
CA SER A 207 15.94 -8.20 18.68
C SER A 207 14.59 -8.41 17.98
N PHE A 208 14.08 -9.65 18.01
CA PHE A 208 12.75 -9.98 17.51
C PHE A 208 11.67 -9.17 18.23
N ARG A 209 11.68 -9.15 19.57
CA ARG A 209 10.72 -8.41 20.38
C ARG A 209 10.75 -6.91 20.08
N LYS A 210 11.95 -6.30 19.99
CA LYS A 210 12.12 -4.88 19.67
C LYS A 210 11.57 -4.56 18.26
N ARG A 211 11.97 -5.36 17.25
CA ARG A 211 11.54 -5.15 15.86
C ARG A 211 10.04 -5.36 15.72
N PHE A 212 9.50 -6.44 16.29
CA PHE A 212 8.05 -6.71 16.24
C PHE A 212 7.25 -5.58 16.90
N THR A 213 7.66 -5.13 18.09
CA THR A 213 6.99 -4.03 18.81
C THR A 213 7.04 -2.74 18.02
N ARG A 214 8.19 -2.42 17.42
CA ARG A 214 8.33 -1.23 16.57
C ARG A 214 7.39 -1.26 15.36
N LEU A 215 7.23 -2.43 14.73
CA LEU A 215 6.45 -2.58 13.51
C LEU A 215 4.95 -2.76 13.75
N SER A 216 4.56 -3.51 14.78
CA SER A 216 3.16 -3.82 15.09
C SER A 216 2.52 -2.86 16.10
N GLY A 217 3.32 -1.99 16.75
CA GLY A 217 2.86 -1.10 17.82
C GLY A 217 2.64 -1.79 19.16
N GLN A 218 2.88 -3.10 19.28
CA GLN A 218 2.65 -3.86 20.51
C GLN A 218 3.63 -5.04 20.65
N PRO A 219 3.95 -5.47 21.90
CA PRO A 219 4.82 -6.63 22.10
C PRO A 219 4.23 -7.93 21.53
N PRO A 220 5.08 -8.89 21.07
CA PRO A 220 4.63 -10.17 20.50
C PRO A 220 3.68 -10.97 21.41
N ALA A 221 3.94 -10.98 22.71
CA ALA A 221 3.08 -11.67 23.68
C ALA A 221 1.68 -11.03 23.79
N ARG A 222 1.59 -9.70 23.67
CA ARG A 222 0.30 -8.99 23.64
C ARG A 222 -0.44 -9.26 22.34
N TYR A 223 0.25 -9.25 21.21
CA TYR A 223 -0.31 -9.63 19.91
C TYR A 223 -0.90 -11.05 19.97
N ARG A 224 -0.11 -12.03 20.44
CA ARG A 224 -0.58 -13.41 20.60
C ARG A 224 -1.83 -13.50 21.48
N MET A 225 -1.83 -12.80 22.62
CA MET A 225 -2.99 -12.78 23.52
C MET A 225 -4.24 -12.24 22.82
N GLY A 226 -4.10 -11.18 22.01
CA GLY A 226 -5.20 -10.67 21.17
C GLY A 226 -5.74 -11.75 20.24
N ARG A 227 -4.86 -12.47 19.51
CA ARG A 227 -5.24 -13.56 18.59
C ARG A 227 -5.92 -14.73 19.30
N LEU A 228 -5.47 -15.08 20.52
CA LEU A 228 -6.15 -16.08 21.35
C LEU A 228 -7.58 -15.65 21.72
N VAL A 229 -7.76 -14.38 22.08
CA VAL A 229 -9.06 -13.82 22.41
C VAL A 229 -9.97 -13.75 21.16
N ASP A 230 -9.44 -13.37 20.00
CA ASP A 230 -10.18 -13.40 18.73
C ASP A 230 -10.71 -14.81 18.43
N ARG A 231 -9.87 -15.84 18.65
CA ARG A 231 -10.28 -17.23 18.47
C ARG A 231 -11.30 -17.66 19.52
N ALA A 232 -11.18 -17.19 20.77
CA ALA A 232 -12.20 -17.40 21.79
C ALA A 232 -13.54 -16.78 21.38
N CYS A 233 -13.55 -15.55 20.86
CA CYS A 233 -14.76 -14.90 20.36
C CYS A 233 -15.43 -15.73 19.24
N ALA A 234 -14.65 -16.31 18.34
CA ALA A 234 -15.17 -17.20 17.29
C ALA A 234 -15.78 -18.49 17.88
N LEU A 235 -15.10 -19.13 18.86
CA LEU A 235 -15.63 -20.34 19.52
C LEU A 235 -16.87 -20.04 20.36
N MET A 236 -17.02 -18.84 20.90
CA MET A 236 -18.21 -18.43 21.65
C MET A 236 -19.48 -18.31 20.79
N GLN A 237 -19.35 -18.29 19.45
CA GLN A 237 -20.50 -18.36 18.55
C GLN A 237 -21.19 -19.72 18.64
N ASP A 238 -20.46 -20.78 18.99
CA ASP A 238 -21.04 -22.04 19.36
C ASP A 238 -21.52 -22.00 20.83
N HIS A 239 -22.83 -21.87 21.00
CA HIS A 239 -23.46 -21.78 22.31
C HIS A 239 -23.38 -23.05 23.14
N SER A 240 -23.04 -24.19 22.54
CA SER A 240 -22.86 -25.45 23.24
C SER A 240 -21.56 -25.49 24.06
N LEU A 241 -20.55 -24.70 23.66
CA LEU A 241 -19.26 -24.63 24.32
C LEU A 241 -19.31 -23.74 25.55
N LYS A 242 -18.92 -24.32 26.70
CA LYS A 242 -18.75 -23.56 27.95
C LYS A 242 -17.42 -22.80 27.97
N ASP A 243 -17.35 -21.71 28.75
CA ASP A 243 -16.13 -20.90 28.83
C ASP A 243 -14.92 -21.72 29.30
N ARG A 244 -15.13 -22.69 30.20
CA ARG A 244 -14.09 -23.64 30.63
C ARG A 244 -13.54 -24.46 29.44
N GLN A 245 -14.42 -25.01 28.60
CA GLN A 245 -14.01 -25.81 27.42
C GLN A 245 -13.23 -24.97 26.41
N ILE A 246 -13.66 -23.71 26.22
CA ILE A 246 -12.95 -22.74 25.38
C ILE A 246 -11.57 -22.45 25.97
N ALA A 247 -11.48 -22.20 27.28
CA ALA A 247 -10.21 -21.95 27.94
C ALA A 247 -9.24 -23.13 27.79
N GLU A 248 -9.71 -24.35 28.03
CA GLU A 248 -8.93 -25.59 27.86
C GLU A 248 -8.46 -25.78 26.40
N SER A 249 -9.36 -25.59 25.44
CA SER A 249 -9.04 -25.75 24.00
C SER A 249 -8.00 -24.74 23.48
N LEU A 250 -7.92 -23.57 24.11
CA LEU A 250 -6.97 -22.50 23.77
C LEU A 250 -5.69 -22.52 24.64
N GLY A 251 -5.56 -23.53 25.51
CA GLY A 251 -4.36 -23.73 26.32
C GLY A 251 -4.23 -22.75 27.50
N PHE A 252 -5.31 -22.18 27.98
CA PHE A 252 -5.29 -21.41 29.23
C PHE A 252 -5.23 -22.36 30.43
N CYS A 253 -4.47 -21.97 31.46
CA CYS A 253 -4.29 -22.79 32.66
C CYS A 253 -5.59 -23.04 33.41
N ASP A 254 -6.50 -22.07 33.40
CA ASP A 254 -7.83 -22.16 34.01
C ASP A 254 -8.82 -21.14 33.43
N GLU A 255 -10.10 -21.32 33.71
CA GLU A 255 -11.19 -20.45 33.25
C GLU A 255 -11.12 -19.04 33.87
N PHE A 256 -10.60 -18.90 35.09
CA PHE A 256 -10.48 -17.58 35.76
C PHE A 256 -9.38 -16.74 35.12
N TYR A 257 -8.25 -17.37 34.79
CA TYR A 257 -7.17 -16.69 34.04
C TYR A 257 -7.64 -16.30 32.67
N PHE A 258 -8.32 -17.20 31.96
CA PHE A 258 -8.94 -16.90 30.67
C PHE A 258 -9.89 -15.70 30.76
N SER A 259 -10.85 -15.70 31.71
CA SER A 259 -11.81 -14.62 31.88
C SER A 259 -11.15 -13.27 32.16
N ARG A 260 -10.09 -13.25 32.98
CA ARG A 260 -9.31 -12.02 33.24
C ARG A 260 -8.62 -11.52 31.98
N ARG A 261 -8.00 -12.41 31.21
CA ARG A 261 -7.31 -12.04 29.94
C ARG A 261 -8.28 -11.59 28.87
N PHE A 262 -9.39 -12.29 28.73
CA PHE A 262 -10.47 -11.93 27.82
C PHE A 262 -11.00 -10.53 28.12
N LYS A 263 -11.32 -10.24 29.40
CA LYS A 263 -11.77 -8.91 29.82
C LYS A 263 -10.71 -7.83 29.59
N ALA A 264 -9.45 -8.13 29.83
CA ALA A 264 -8.35 -7.17 29.61
C ALA A 264 -8.19 -6.78 28.12
N VAL A 265 -8.53 -7.68 27.19
CA VAL A 265 -8.44 -7.44 25.74
C VAL A 265 -9.72 -6.82 25.20
N THR A 266 -10.90 -7.34 25.58
CA THR A 266 -12.21 -6.95 25.01
C THR A 266 -12.94 -5.87 25.80
N GLY A 267 -12.51 -5.58 27.04
CA GLY A 267 -13.22 -4.70 27.95
C GLY A 267 -14.42 -5.36 28.66
N GLN A 268 -14.82 -6.57 28.28
CA GLN A 268 -16.01 -7.29 28.79
C GLN A 268 -15.63 -8.68 29.27
N SER A 269 -16.36 -9.20 30.29
CA SER A 269 -16.22 -10.61 30.65
C SER A 269 -16.78 -11.52 29.54
N PRO A 270 -16.35 -12.81 29.46
CA PRO A 270 -16.92 -13.79 28.54
C PRO A 270 -18.45 -13.85 28.61
N ARG A 271 -19.00 -13.86 29.82
CA ARG A 271 -20.45 -13.86 30.06
C ARG A 271 -21.13 -12.61 29.49
N GLN A 272 -20.57 -11.42 29.74
CA GLN A 272 -21.10 -10.16 29.20
C GLN A 272 -21.00 -10.16 27.67
N PHE A 273 -19.89 -10.63 27.10
CA PHE A 273 -19.71 -10.74 25.66
C PHE A 273 -20.77 -11.61 25.01
N ARG A 274 -21.08 -12.81 25.58
CA ARG A 274 -22.17 -13.66 25.10
C ARG A 274 -23.54 -13.02 25.16
N THR A 275 -23.77 -12.18 26.20
CA THR A 275 -25.07 -11.50 26.38
C THR A 275 -25.21 -10.32 25.42
N ASN A 276 -24.13 -9.57 25.18
CA ASN A 276 -24.12 -8.33 24.38
C ASN A 276 -23.80 -8.56 22.90
N ALA A 277 -23.54 -9.80 22.51
CA ALA A 277 -23.11 -10.07 21.15
C ALA A 277 -24.18 -9.68 20.12
N LEU A 278 -23.90 -8.65 19.35
CA LEU A 278 -24.74 -8.13 18.23
C LEU A 278 -25.03 -9.17 17.16
N TRP A 279 -24.25 -10.26 17.07
CA TRP A 279 -24.48 -11.37 16.14
C TRP A 279 -25.77 -12.16 16.40
N LYS A 280 -26.41 -11.99 17.58
CA LYS A 280 -27.78 -12.51 17.81
C LYS A 280 -28.82 -11.90 16.85
N GLN A 281 -28.49 -10.79 16.18
CA GLN A 281 -29.38 -10.11 15.24
C GLN A 281 -29.22 -10.61 13.78
N TYR A 282 -28.22 -11.45 13.51
CA TYR A 282 -27.99 -12.01 12.17
C TYR A 282 -27.83 -13.53 12.29
N PRO A 283 -28.94 -14.31 12.26
CA PRO A 283 -28.86 -15.76 12.18
C PRO A 283 -28.17 -16.12 10.85
N VAL A 284 -27.04 -16.83 10.95
CA VAL A 284 -26.42 -17.44 9.78
C VAL A 284 -27.42 -18.48 9.28
N THR A 285 -28.12 -18.18 8.21
CA THR A 285 -28.92 -19.17 7.47
C THR A 285 -27.95 -20.17 6.86
N THR A 286 -27.99 -21.41 7.33
CA THR A 286 -27.32 -22.58 6.77
C THR A 286 -27.77 -22.83 5.35
#